data_1d1a359f7e14c1b56ca13e7737816ee5
#
_entry.id   1d1a359f7e14c1b56ca13e7737816ee5
#
_cell.length_a   1.000
_cell.length_b   1.000
_cell.length_c   1.000
_cell.angle_alpha   90.00
_cell.angle_beta   90.00
_cell.angle_gamma   90.00
#
_symmetry.space_group_name_H-M   'P 1'
#
loop_
_entity.id
_entity.type
_entity.pdbx_description
1 polymer ?
#
loop_
_entity_poly.entity_id
_entity_poly.type
_entity_poly.pdbx_seq_one_letter_code
_entity_poly.pdbx_strand_id
1 'polypeptide(L)'
;MADLVHLSSSASSEEIIDVLNKDAGVIIDNLLHSDDISRINQDLKPFLKNDVFGRDEFTGFKTKRVGALIARSEACRELALNPLINEVSEKYLSPYCDGYQLHFTSAVSIGPGESKQILHRDRGIWGGYLPRKVEPLMSTIWAVTDFTKENGATQIVPGSHLWEKDRIPNEDEILSLIHI
;
A
#
# COMPACT_ATOMS: atom_id res chain seq x y z
N MET A 1 -8.86 11.89 18.42
CA MET A 1 -7.97 10.88 17.79
C MET A 1 -7.93 11.24 16.31
N ALA A 2 -6.78 11.19 15.68
CA ALA A 2 -6.72 11.33 14.24
C ALA A 2 -7.28 10.03 13.64
N ASP A 3 -8.26 10.14 12.75
CA ASP A 3 -8.78 9.00 12.01
C ASP A 3 -8.26 9.09 10.57
N LEU A 4 -8.11 7.94 9.92
CA LEU A 4 -7.77 7.91 8.50
C LEU A 4 -8.95 8.44 7.69
N VAL A 5 -8.64 9.21 6.66
CA VAL A 5 -9.67 9.74 5.77
C VAL A 5 -10.15 8.62 4.84
N HIS A 6 -11.45 8.41 4.82
CA HIS A 6 -12.15 7.54 3.89
C HIS A 6 -12.80 8.37 2.79
N LEU A 7 -12.58 8.00 1.55
CA LEU A 7 -13.23 8.57 0.39
C LEU A 7 -14.00 7.49 -0.36
N SER A 8 -15.08 7.89 -0.98
CA SER A 8 -15.88 7.03 -1.86
C SER A 8 -15.10 6.66 -3.12
N SER A 9 -15.44 5.54 -3.75
CA SER A 9 -14.93 5.16 -5.07
C SER A 9 -15.28 6.15 -6.20
N SER A 10 -16.17 7.10 -5.93
CA SER A 10 -16.51 8.21 -6.83
C SER A 10 -15.75 9.51 -6.54
N ALA A 11 -14.81 9.50 -5.59
CA ALA A 11 -13.97 10.66 -5.31
C ALA A 11 -13.12 11.03 -6.54
N SER A 12 -12.91 12.33 -6.73
CA SER A 12 -12.02 12.83 -7.76
C SER A 12 -10.54 12.60 -7.42
N SER A 13 -9.70 12.61 -8.42
CA SER A 13 -8.26 12.54 -8.22
C SER A 13 -7.72 13.70 -7.39
N GLU A 14 -8.32 14.89 -7.51
CA GLU A 14 -7.97 16.07 -6.74
C GLU A 14 -8.25 15.87 -5.25
N GLU A 15 -9.43 15.37 -4.89
CA GLU A 15 -9.78 15.07 -3.48
C GLU A 15 -8.80 14.04 -2.88
N ILE A 16 -8.43 13.02 -3.64
CA ILE A 16 -7.47 12.01 -3.21
C ILE A 16 -6.08 12.64 -2.98
N ILE A 17 -5.62 13.46 -3.92
CA ILE A 17 -4.31 14.14 -3.85
C ILE A 17 -4.25 15.11 -2.67
N ASP A 18 -5.32 15.84 -2.40
CA ASP A 18 -5.38 16.77 -1.25
C ASP A 18 -5.18 16.00 0.07
N VAL A 19 -5.81 14.82 0.22
CA VAL A 19 -5.60 13.97 1.40
C VAL A 19 -4.18 13.39 1.42
N LEU A 20 -3.65 12.91 0.30
CA LEU A 20 -2.28 12.39 0.22
C LEU A 20 -1.25 13.46 0.59
N ASN A 21 -1.41 14.69 0.13
CA ASN A 21 -0.51 15.80 0.46
C ASN A 21 -0.52 16.14 1.95
N LYS A 22 -1.65 15.96 2.62
CA LYS A 22 -1.81 16.25 4.04
C LYS A 22 -1.37 15.09 4.92
N ASP A 23 -1.88 13.89 4.62
CA ASP A 23 -1.84 12.72 5.52
C ASP A 23 -0.94 11.59 4.99
N ALA A 24 -0.48 11.65 3.74
CA ALA A 24 0.29 10.60 3.04
C ALA A 24 -0.41 9.25 2.91
N GLY A 25 -1.68 9.19 3.25
CA GLY A 25 -2.48 7.97 3.12
C GLY A 25 -3.97 8.30 3.11
N VAL A 26 -4.72 7.57 2.31
CA VAL A 26 -6.16 7.68 2.17
C VAL A 26 -6.74 6.30 1.91
N ILE A 27 -7.95 6.05 2.40
CA ILE A 27 -8.69 4.82 2.11
C ILE A 27 -9.77 5.16 1.10
N ILE A 28 -9.82 4.41 0.00
CA ILE A 28 -10.88 4.53 -1.01
C ILE A 28 -11.82 3.33 -0.84
N ASP A 29 -13.00 3.60 -0.34
CA ASP A 29 -13.97 2.55 -0.03
C ASP A 29 -14.63 2.00 -1.29
N ASN A 30 -14.84 0.68 -1.31
CA ASN A 30 -15.58 -0.02 -2.36
C ASN A 30 -15.03 0.18 -3.78
N LEU A 31 -13.72 0.37 -3.93
CA LEU A 31 -13.07 0.46 -5.24
C LEU A 31 -12.96 -0.91 -5.91
N LEU A 32 -12.96 -2.00 -5.14
CA LEU A 32 -13.03 -3.39 -5.62
C LEU A 32 -14.42 -3.98 -5.36
N HIS A 33 -14.90 -4.77 -6.32
CA HIS A 33 -16.09 -5.60 -6.16
C HIS A 33 -15.71 -7.02 -5.70
N SER A 34 -16.67 -7.73 -5.13
CA SER A 34 -16.49 -9.12 -4.65
C SER A 34 -15.97 -10.06 -5.72
N ASP A 35 -16.37 -9.85 -6.97
CA ASP A 35 -15.92 -10.66 -8.11
C ASP A 35 -14.44 -10.43 -8.42
N ASP A 36 -13.96 -9.20 -8.33
CA ASP A 36 -12.54 -8.86 -8.50
C ASP A 36 -11.69 -9.54 -7.42
N ILE A 37 -12.13 -9.45 -6.16
CA ILE A 37 -11.48 -10.12 -5.03
C ILE A 37 -11.43 -11.64 -5.26
N SER A 38 -12.51 -12.22 -5.74
CA SER A 38 -12.61 -13.67 -6.03
C SER A 38 -11.62 -14.08 -7.14
N ARG A 39 -11.55 -13.31 -8.22
CA ARG A 39 -10.62 -13.53 -9.35
C ARG A 39 -9.17 -13.42 -8.89
N ILE A 40 -8.82 -12.37 -8.14
CA ILE A 40 -7.47 -12.16 -7.60
C ILE A 40 -7.06 -13.36 -6.73
N ASN A 41 -7.91 -13.76 -5.80
CA ASN A 41 -7.64 -14.88 -4.92
C ASN A 41 -7.47 -16.19 -5.69
N GLN A 42 -8.29 -16.44 -6.72
CA GLN A 42 -8.18 -17.62 -7.58
C GLN A 42 -6.85 -17.64 -8.33
N ASP A 43 -6.48 -16.52 -8.97
CA ASP A 43 -5.24 -16.37 -9.73
C ASP A 43 -3.99 -16.57 -8.86
N LEU A 44 -4.01 -16.02 -7.65
CA LEU A 44 -2.84 -16.01 -6.76
C LEU A 44 -2.69 -17.27 -5.90
N LYS A 45 -3.78 -18.04 -5.70
CA LYS A 45 -3.79 -19.24 -4.86
C LYS A 45 -2.70 -20.25 -5.19
N PRO A 46 -2.41 -20.61 -6.46
CA PRO A 46 -1.35 -21.56 -6.80
C PRO A 46 0.04 -21.06 -6.37
N PHE A 47 0.30 -19.76 -6.53
CA PHE A 47 1.58 -19.15 -6.18
C PHE A 47 1.74 -19.06 -4.66
N LEU A 48 0.74 -18.57 -3.94
CA LEU A 48 0.76 -18.48 -2.47
C LEU A 48 0.89 -19.85 -1.81
N LYS A 49 0.29 -20.92 -2.38
CA LYS A 49 0.41 -22.28 -1.85
C LYS A 49 1.86 -22.79 -1.90
N ASN A 50 2.57 -22.49 -2.98
CA ASN A 50 3.89 -23.03 -3.27
C ASN A 50 5.04 -22.09 -2.86
N ASP A 51 4.73 -20.89 -2.39
CA ASP A 51 5.75 -19.93 -1.97
C ASP A 51 6.33 -20.26 -0.60
N VAL A 52 7.52 -19.74 -0.35
CA VAL A 52 8.22 -19.89 0.92
C VAL A 52 7.97 -18.70 1.83
N PHE A 53 8.12 -18.89 3.13
CA PHE A 53 8.06 -17.81 4.10
C PHE A 53 9.29 -16.89 4.01
N GLY A 54 9.14 -15.67 4.49
CA GLY A 54 10.23 -14.73 4.62
C GLY A 54 11.36 -15.27 5.53
N ARG A 55 12.52 -14.63 5.46
CA ARG A 55 13.75 -15.13 6.09
C ARG A 55 14.25 -14.28 7.25
N ASP A 56 13.61 -13.18 7.50
CA ASP A 56 13.99 -12.20 8.52
C ASP A 56 12.75 -11.50 9.09
N GLU A 57 12.93 -10.68 10.10
CA GLU A 57 11.86 -9.93 10.76
C GLU A 57 11.16 -8.93 9.81
N PHE A 58 11.87 -8.42 8.81
CA PHE A 58 11.30 -7.47 7.87
C PHE A 58 10.41 -8.16 6.83
N THR A 59 10.84 -9.31 6.31
CA THR A 59 10.08 -10.08 5.33
C THR A 59 9.02 -10.96 5.98
N GLY A 60 9.15 -11.27 7.25
CA GLY A 60 8.21 -12.00 8.09
C GLY A 60 8.39 -13.53 8.00
N PHE A 61 8.73 -14.17 9.14
CA PHE A 61 8.97 -15.61 9.20
C PHE A 61 7.74 -16.49 8.94
N LYS A 62 6.53 -15.91 9.03
CA LYS A 62 5.26 -16.56 8.72
C LYS A 62 4.49 -15.83 7.62
N THR A 63 5.18 -14.99 6.85
CA THR A 63 4.61 -14.18 5.77
C THR A 63 5.12 -14.68 4.42
N LYS A 64 4.24 -14.87 3.46
CA LYS A 64 4.56 -15.18 2.07
C LYS A 64 4.43 -13.93 1.22
N ARG A 65 5.33 -13.76 0.24
CA ARG A 65 5.39 -12.58 -0.62
C ARG A 65 5.55 -12.97 -2.08
N VAL A 66 4.44 -13.11 -2.79
CA VAL A 66 4.42 -13.47 -4.21
C VAL A 66 4.59 -12.20 -5.06
N GLY A 67 5.72 -12.06 -5.70
CA GLY A 67 6.03 -10.95 -6.61
C GLY A 67 5.54 -11.16 -8.04
N ALA A 68 5.84 -10.19 -8.91
CA ALA A 68 5.57 -10.23 -10.36
C ALA A 68 4.09 -10.51 -10.70
N LEU A 69 3.15 -9.87 -10.00
CA LEU A 69 1.73 -10.12 -10.14
C LEU A 69 1.20 -9.88 -11.56
N ILE A 70 1.80 -8.92 -12.26
CA ILE A 70 1.43 -8.59 -13.65
C ILE A 70 1.64 -9.80 -14.59
N ALA A 71 2.65 -10.62 -14.33
CA ALA A 71 2.89 -11.84 -15.11
C ALA A 71 2.02 -13.03 -14.67
N ARG A 72 1.42 -12.96 -13.48
CA ARG A 72 0.76 -14.11 -12.81
C ARG A 72 -0.75 -14.02 -12.74
N SER A 73 -1.32 -12.82 -12.82
CA SER A 73 -2.76 -12.60 -12.64
C SER A 73 -3.28 -11.55 -13.61
N GLU A 74 -4.32 -11.91 -14.34
CA GLU A 74 -5.04 -10.98 -15.19
C GLU A 74 -5.77 -9.93 -14.35
N ALA A 75 -6.40 -10.35 -13.28
CA ALA A 75 -7.08 -9.47 -12.35
C ALA A 75 -6.11 -8.42 -11.75
N CYS A 76 -4.87 -8.81 -11.39
CA CYS A 76 -3.87 -7.85 -10.91
C CYS A 76 -3.40 -6.88 -12.00
N ARG A 77 -3.42 -7.26 -13.29
CA ARG A 77 -3.17 -6.32 -14.40
C ARG A 77 -4.25 -5.26 -14.48
N GLU A 78 -5.50 -5.66 -14.29
CA GLU A 78 -6.65 -4.73 -14.27
C GLU A 78 -6.52 -3.72 -13.13
N LEU A 79 -6.08 -4.16 -11.93
CA LEU A 79 -5.79 -3.24 -10.82
C LEU A 79 -4.70 -2.22 -11.17
N ALA A 80 -3.61 -2.68 -11.78
CA ALA A 80 -2.52 -1.80 -12.20
C ALA A 80 -2.96 -0.78 -13.28
N LEU A 81 -4.02 -1.10 -14.02
CA LEU A 81 -4.61 -0.25 -15.07
C LEU A 81 -5.85 0.51 -14.58
N ASN A 82 -6.17 0.48 -13.28
CA ASN A 82 -7.32 1.20 -12.74
C ASN A 82 -7.24 2.70 -13.11
N PRO A 83 -8.25 3.27 -13.79
CA PRO A 83 -8.18 4.63 -14.32
C PRO A 83 -7.98 5.70 -13.24
N LEU A 84 -8.70 5.59 -12.11
CA LEU A 84 -8.58 6.54 -11.01
C LEU A 84 -7.17 6.52 -10.41
N ILE A 85 -6.63 5.32 -10.17
CA ILE A 85 -5.29 5.18 -9.59
C ILE A 85 -4.22 5.69 -10.55
N ASN A 86 -4.35 5.44 -11.86
CA ASN A 86 -3.40 5.97 -12.83
C ASN A 86 -3.49 7.50 -12.93
N GLU A 87 -4.68 8.07 -12.91
CA GLU A 87 -4.86 9.53 -12.91
C GLU A 87 -4.25 10.19 -11.65
N VAL A 88 -4.50 9.59 -10.47
CA VAL A 88 -3.88 10.05 -9.22
C VAL A 88 -2.35 9.93 -9.29
N SER A 89 -1.84 8.80 -9.78
CA SER A 89 -0.39 8.57 -9.91
C SER A 89 0.27 9.60 -10.82
N GLU A 90 -0.33 9.86 -11.99
CA GLU A 90 0.15 10.86 -12.95
C GLU A 90 0.20 12.25 -12.31
N LYS A 91 -0.90 12.70 -11.73
CA LYS A 91 -0.99 14.04 -11.14
C LYS A 91 -0.09 14.19 -9.90
N TYR A 92 0.05 13.14 -9.09
CA TYR A 92 0.83 13.18 -7.86
C TYR A 92 2.34 13.14 -8.12
N LEU A 93 2.80 12.36 -9.10
CA LEU A 93 4.22 12.16 -9.39
C LEU A 93 4.79 13.13 -10.43
N SER A 94 3.99 13.59 -11.40
CA SER A 94 4.45 14.47 -12.48
C SER A 94 5.14 15.76 -12.04
N PRO A 95 4.86 16.38 -10.87
CA PRO A 95 5.64 17.51 -10.39
C PRO A 95 7.11 17.17 -10.09
N TYR A 96 7.47 15.89 -9.99
CA TYR A 96 8.80 15.42 -9.57
C TYR A 96 9.56 14.66 -10.66
N CYS A 97 8.92 14.28 -11.76
CA CYS A 97 9.54 13.48 -12.81
C CYS A 97 8.89 13.70 -14.19
N ASP A 98 9.62 13.41 -15.26
CA ASP A 98 9.11 13.44 -16.64
C ASP A 98 8.27 12.21 -16.99
N GLY A 99 8.31 11.17 -16.16
CA GLY A 99 7.55 9.95 -16.29
C GLY A 99 7.78 9.02 -15.13
N TYR A 100 6.81 8.14 -14.88
CA TYR A 100 6.88 7.13 -13.82
C TYR A 100 6.60 5.74 -14.41
N GLN A 101 6.93 4.71 -13.65
CA GLN A 101 6.69 3.32 -14.04
C GLN A 101 6.24 2.49 -12.85
N LEU A 102 5.54 1.40 -13.14
CA LEU A 102 5.24 0.39 -12.13
C LEU A 102 6.56 -0.24 -11.65
N HIS A 103 6.90 0.01 -10.38
CA HIS A 103 8.18 -0.42 -9.82
C HIS A 103 8.17 -1.92 -9.49
N PHE A 104 7.24 -2.35 -8.64
CA PHE A 104 7.04 -3.77 -8.33
C PHE A 104 5.61 -4.04 -7.88
N THR A 105 5.25 -5.32 -7.88
CA THR A 105 3.97 -5.80 -7.37
C THR A 105 4.19 -6.99 -6.45
N SER A 106 3.43 -7.05 -5.36
CA SER A 106 3.54 -8.14 -4.40
C SER A 106 2.20 -8.46 -3.75
N ALA A 107 1.83 -9.73 -3.71
CA ALA A 107 0.78 -10.22 -2.83
C ALA A 107 1.43 -10.66 -1.52
N VAL A 108 0.96 -10.09 -0.41
CA VAL A 108 1.46 -10.37 0.93
C VAL A 108 0.42 -11.18 1.68
N SER A 109 0.79 -12.39 2.12
CA SER A 109 -0.07 -13.26 2.90
C SER A 109 0.55 -13.48 4.28
N ILE A 110 -0.01 -12.82 5.28
CA ILE A 110 0.46 -12.87 6.67
C ILE A 110 -0.15 -14.09 7.35
N GLY A 111 0.69 -14.94 7.91
CA GLY A 111 0.25 -16.12 8.64
C GLY A 111 -0.02 -15.85 10.13
N PRO A 112 -0.77 -16.75 10.80
CA PRO A 112 -1.10 -16.61 12.20
C PRO A 112 0.13 -16.50 13.10
N GLY A 113 0.13 -15.49 13.99
CA GLY A 113 1.22 -15.24 14.95
C GLY A 113 2.48 -14.67 14.31
N GLU A 114 2.37 -14.02 13.14
CA GLU A 114 3.44 -13.19 12.61
C GLU A 114 3.62 -11.93 13.45
N SER A 115 4.87 -11.50 13.62
CA SER A 115 5.18 -10.23 14.27
C SER A 115 4.87 -9.04 13.36
N LYS A 116 4.53 -7.89 13.96
CA LYS A 116 4.38 -6.66 13.19
C LYS A 116 5.73 -6.23 12.62
N GLN A 117 5.69 -5.76 11.38
CA GLN A 117 6.86 -5.16 10.73
C GLN A 117 7.24 -3.84 11.43
N ILE A 118 8.53 -3.54 11.49
CA ILE A 118 8.99 -2.24 11.97
C ILE A 118 8.46 -1.11 11.08
N LEU A 119 8.03 -0.01 11.69
CA LEU A 119 7.62 1.18 10.93
C LEU A 119 8.81 1.71 10.14
N HIS A 120 8.60 1.93 8.86
CA HIS A 120 9.62 2.40 7.92
C HIS A 120 9.01 3.35 6.88
N ARG A 121 9.85 3.99 6.12
CA ARG A 121 9.46 4.81 4.97
C ARG A 121 9.94 4.12 3.70
N ASP A 122 9.03 3.80 2.80
CA ASP A 122 9.33 3.10 1.53
C ASP A 122 10.33 3.86 0.67
N ARG A 123 10.34 5.20 0.74
CA ARG A 123 11.38 6.00 0.07
C ARG A 123 12.81 5.64 0.48
N GLY A 124 12.99 4.89 1.57
CA GLY A 124 14.30 4.42 2.04
C GLY A 124 15.07 3.59 1.01
N ILE A 125 14.38 2.93 0.09
CA ILE A 125 15.00 2.18 -1.02
C ILE A 125 15.85 3.08 -1.95
N TRP A 126 15.58 4.38 -1.98
CA TRP A 126 16.32 5.37 -2.75
C TRP A 126 17.53 5.93 -1.99
N GLY A 127 17.88 5.36 -0.82
CA GLY A 127 19.13 5.56 -0.10
C GLY A 127 19.41 6.99 0.37
N GLY A 128 18.42 7.86 0.42
CA GLY A 128 18.62 9.25 0.85
C GLY A 128 19.27 10.17 -0.18
N TYR A 129 19.51 9.70 -1.40
CA TYR A 129 20.06 10.53 -2.48
C TYR A 129 19.08 11.58 -3.00
N LEU A 130 17.78 11.32 -2.89
CA LEU A 130 16.76 12.24 -3.34
C LEU A 130 16.46 13.29 -2.27
N PRO A 131 16.35 14.59 -2.64
CA PRO A 131 15.90 15.63 -1.75
C PRO A 131 14.55 15.29 -1.13
N ARG A 132 14.33 15.64 0.14
CA ARG A 132 13.08 15.33 0.85
C ARG A 132 11.82 15.90 0.21
N LYS A 133 11.94 16.98 -0.51
CA LYS A 133 10.84 17.62 -1.26
C LYS A 133 10.40 16.84 -2.51
N VAL A 134 11.16 15.82 -2.92
CA VAL A 134 10.82 14.95 -4.07
C VAL A 134 10.12 13.72 -3.55
N GLU A 135 8.92 13.45 -4.01
CA GLU A 135 8.22 12.19 -3.73
C GLU A 135 8.55 11.16 -4.81
N PRO A 136 9.35 10.15 -4.49
CA PRO A 136 9.87 9.21 -5.48
C PRO A 136 8.90 8.09 -5.82
N LEU A 137 7.85 7.89 -5.02
CA LEU A 137 6.92 6.78 -5.22
C LEU A 137 5.55 7.07 -4.58
N MET A 138 4.55 6.43 -5.15
CA MET A 138 3.23 6.24 -4.59
C MET A 138 2.94 4.74 -4.56
N SER A 139 2.32 4.26 -3.51
CA SER A 139 1.96 2.84 -3.36
C SER A 139 0.45 2.68 -3.21
N THR A 140 -0.10 1.60 -3.74
CA THR A 140 -1.47 1.19 -3.47
C THR A 140 -1.47 -0.15 -2.75
N ILE A 141 -2.34 -0.29 -1.76
CA ILE A 141 -2.57 -1.53 -1.05
C ILE A 141 -4.03 -1.93 -1.28
N TRP A 142 -4.23 -3.07 -1.91
CA TRP A 142 -5.54 -3.61 -2.24
C TRP A 142 -5.91 -4.68 -1.23
N ALA A 143 -6.96 -4.45 -0.45
CA ALA A 143 -7.45 -5.39 0.55
C ALA A 143 -8.23 -6.51 -0.16
N VAL A 144 -7.63 -7.70 -0.24
CA VAL A 144 -8.28 -8.91 -0.80
C VAL A 144 -8.85 -9.84 0.28
N THR A 145 -8.70 -9.45 1.53
CA THR A 145 -9.36 -9.95 2.73
C THR A 145 -9.68 -8.78 3.64
N ASP A 146 -10.56 -8.95 4.60
CA ASP A 146 -10.85 -7.91 5.58
C ASP A 146 -9.57 -7.52 6.32
N PHE A 147 -9.34 -6.22 6.47
CA PHE A 147 -8.26 -5.70 7.27
C PHE A 147 -8.76 -5.44 8.68
N THR A 148 -8.24 -6.19 9.65
CA THR A 148 -8.58 -6.05 11.05
C THR A 148 -7.32 -5.90 11.90
N LYS A 149 -7.49 -5.42 13.12
CA LYS A 149 -6.37 -5.31 14.07
C LYS A 149 -5.73 -6.67 14.36
N GLU A 150 -6.54 -7.73 14.37
CA GLU A 150 -6.13 -9.09 14.72
C GLU A 150 -5.38 -9.80 13.59
N ASN A 151 -5.64 -9.43 12.32
CA ASN A 151 -5.04 -10.09 11.16
C ASN A 151 -3.86 -9.34 10.53
N GLY A 152 -3.36 -8.30 11.20
CA GLY A 152 -2.16 -7.60 10.77
C GLY A 152 -2.41 -6.53 9.71
N ALA A 153 -3.54 -5.83 9.77
CA ALA A 153 -3.79 -4.66 8.92
C ALA A 153 -2.60 -3.71 8.92
N THR A 154 -2.25 -3.20 7.75
CA THR A 154 -1.15 -2.25 7.59
C THR A 154 -1.33 -1.05 8.52
N GLN A 155 -0.24 -0.61 9.12
CA GLN A 155 -0.22 0.57 9.98
C GLN A 155 0.46 1.73 9.27
N ILE A 156 -0.10 2.92 9.41
CA ILE A 156 0.49 4.17 8.90
C ILE A 156 0.50 5.24 9.99
N VAL A 157 1.32 6.25 9.78
CA VAL A 157 1.40 7.44 10.63
C VAL A 157 1.06 8.65 9.78
N PRO A 158 -0.18 9.14 9.81
CA PRO A 158 -0.62 10.26 8.97
C PRO A 158 0.26 11.49 9.14
N GLY A 159 0.54 12.17 8.03
CA GLY A 159 1.37 13.38 8.02
C GLY A 159 2.86 13.16 8.27
N SER A 160 3.31 11.91 8.54
CA SER A 160 4.71 11.63 8.88
C SER A 160 5.69 11.89 7.74
N HIS A 161 5.23 11.97 6.51
CA HIS A 161 6.06 12.33 5.35
C HIS A 161 6.61 13.77 5.44
N LEU A 162 5.91 14.66 6.18
CA LEU A 162 6.33 16.04 6.44
C LEU A 162 7.27 16.16 7.65
N TRP A 163 7.45 15.10 8.43
CA TRP A 163 8.24 15.16 9.65
C TRP A 163 9.73 15.17 9.39
N GLU A 164 10.48 15.70 10.36
CA GLU A 164 11.93 15.57 10.38
C GLU A 164 12.35 14.09 10.36
N LYS A 165 13.54 13.82 9.80
CA LYS A 165 14.02 12.47 9.54
C LYS A 165 14.00 11.57 10.77
N ASP A 166 14.40 12.11 11.91
CA ASP A 166 14.65 11.36 13.14
C ASP A 166 13.45 11.36 14.11
N ARG A 167 12.32 11.94 13.72
CA ARG A 167 11.12 11.91 14.55
C ARG A 167 10.53 10.50 14.55
N ILE A 168 10.34 9.97 15.77
CA ILE A 168 9.67 8.69 16.04
C ILE A 168 8.23 8.98 16.45
N PRO A 169 7.23 8.26 15.93
CA PRO A 169 5.84 8.43 16.31
C PRO A 169 5.59 7.93 17.75
N ASN A 170 4.65 8.57 18.43
CA ASN A 170 4.03 7.99 19.63
C ASN A 170 3.03 6.89 19.21
N GLU A 171 2.64 6.04 20.16
CA GLU A 171 1.69 4.94 19.87
C GLU A 171 0.32 5.42 19.41
N ASP A 172 -0.15 6.56 19.88
CA ASP A 172 -1.44 7.16 19.52
C ASP A 172 -1.45 7.85 18.14
N GLU A 173 -0.27 8.05 17.54
CA GLU A 173 -0.11 8.56 16.17
C GLU A 173 -0.11 7.44 15.12
N ILE A 174 -0.03 6.16 15.54
CA ILE A 174 0.00 5.00 14.65
C ILE A 174 -1.42 4.51 14.43
N LEU A 175 -1.89 4.60 13.19
CA LEU A 175 -3.23 4.17 12.81
C LEU A 175 -3.16 2.91 11.95
N SER A 176 -4.11 1.99 12.17
CA SER A 176 -4.25 0.80 11.35
C SER A 176 -5.23 1.05 10.20
N LEU A 177 -4.92 0.55 9.01
CA LEU A 177 -5.84 0.52 7.87
C LEU A 177 -6.89 -0.58 8.11
N ILE A 178 -7.85 -0.31 8.97
CA ILE A 178 -8.94 -1.23 9.28
C ILE A 178 -10.10 -0.91 8.34
N HIS A 179 -10.48 -1.89 7.53
CA HIS A 179 -11.73 -1.86 6.76
C HIS A 179 -12.76 -2.70 7.50
N ILE A 180 -13.83 -2.09 7.85
CA ILE A 180 -15.00 -2.77 8.39
C ILE A 180 -16.04 -2.91 7.28
#